data_5f117ba6deb606fe6ed035fb19d482f1
#
_entry.id   5f117ba6deb606fe6ed035fb19d482f1
#
_cell.length_a   1.000
_cell.length_b   1.000
_cell.length_c   1.000
_cell.angle_alpha   90.00
_cell.angle_beta   90.00
_cell.angle_gamma   90.00
#
_symmetry.space_group_name_H-M   'P 1'
#
loop_
_entity.id
_entity.type
_entity.pdbx_description
1 polymer ?
#
loop_
_entity_poly.entity_id
_entity_poly.type
_entity_poly.pdbx_seq_one_letter_code
_entity_poly.pdbx_strand_id
1 'polypeptide(L)'
;HVRSDMLRNVRGGFSLRWMKVLLDNDIEIRAQIVLCPGVNDGDVLESTLAGLLEQYPTLESIAIVPLGLSRFNTEERMRVHTQLEAAQVIETVAKWQARYVRAIGRQPIHLADEFYLVAQEAVPETSHYGEFPMLEDGVGLVRSFLDAFAGTGPDLMGKQSGFFASVDVPSPTDYVRVINPAADTGLRSSASVPVSLRTRKPTVNKPVAVVTGSYGATVMRNALTAQNFDDVVVLEVTNQ
;
A
#
# COMPACT_ATOMS: atom_id res chain seq x y z
N HIS A 1 5.40 13.78 22.96
CA HIS A 1 5.47 12.63 23.88
C HIS A 1 5.06 11.32 23.17
N VAL A 2 3.89 11.25 22.52
CA VAL A 2 3.39 10.03 21.87
C VAL A 2 4.41 9.43 20.90
N ARG A 3 4.99 10.23 19.98
CA ARG A 3 6.01 9.76 19.04
C ARG A 3 7.23 9.14 19.73
N SER A 4 7.72 9.74 20.80
CA SER A 4 8.88 9.22 21.55
C SER A 4 8.54 7.92 22.27
N ASP A 5 7.32 7.80 22.79
CA ASP A 5 6.82 6.58 23.42
C ASP A 5 6.69 5.44 22.39
N MET A 6 6.02 5.69 21.28
CA MET A 6 5.84 4.69 20.19
C MET A 6 7.16 4.21 19.62
N LEU A 7 8.12 5.13 19.43
CA LEU A 7 9.46 4.79 18.93
C LEU A 7 10.37 4.20 20.01
N ARG A 8 9.92 4.17 21.29
CA ARG A 8 10.76 3.80 22.45
C ARG A 8 12.09 4.55 22.47
N ASN A 9 12.06 5.80 22.03
CA ASN A 9 13.23 6.64 21.87
C ASN A 9 12.92 8.07 22.34
N VAL A 10 13.54 8.47 23.45
CA VAL A 10 13.39 9.81 24.05
C VAL A 10 13.77 10.95 23.08
N ARG A 11 14.58 10.65 22.08
CA ARG A 11 14.98 11.60 21.03
C ARG A 11 14.03 11.60 19.83
N GLY A 12 12.97 10.79 19.83
CA GLY A 12 12.03 10.65 18.71
C GLY A 12 11.43 11.98 18.25
N GLY A 13 11.20 12.92 19.19
CA GLY A 13 10.71 14.26 18.85
C GLY A 13 11.73 15.16 18.16
N PHE A 14 13.04 14.93 18.38
CA PHE A 14 14.08 15.79 17.79
C PHE A 14 14.23 15.62 16.28
N SER A 15 13.81 14.50 15.72
CA SER A 15 13.91 14.26 14.28
C SER A 15 13.01 15.20 13.45
N LEU A 16 11.94 15.73 14.03
CA LEU A 16 11.02 16.64 13.34
C LEU A 16 11.69 17.98 12.96
N ARG A 17 12.67 18.45 13.72
CA ARG A 17 13.44 19.65 13.34
C ARG A 17 14.22 19.45 12.04
N TRP A 18 14.69 18.23 11.78
CA TRP A 18 15.40 17.92 10.53
C TRP A 18 14.48 17.93 9.33
N MET A 19 13.23 17.52 9.53
CA MET A 19 12.20 17.63 8.47
C MET A 19 12.05 19.08 8.01
N LYS A 20 11.99 20.04 8.96
CA LYS A 20 11.96 21.47 8.61
C LYS A 20 13.21 21.91 7.86
N VAL A 21 14.40 21.53 8.35
CA VAL A 21 15.66 21.88 7.68
C VAL A 21 15.71 21.34 6.25
N LEU A 22 15.24 20.12 6.01
CA LEU A 22 15.22 19.54 4.68
C LEU A 22 14.23 20.28 3.77
N LEU A 23 13.02 20.56 4.25
CA LEU A 23 12.02 21.33 3.49
C LEU A 23 12.50 22.75 3.16
N ASP A 24 13.19 23.41 4.11
CA ASP A 24 13.76 24.75 3.92
C ASP A 24 14.93 24.74 2.90
N ASN A 25 15.43 23.56 2.51
CA ASN A 25 16.45 23.36 1.47
C ASN A 25 15.88 22.68 0.21
N ASP A 26 14.59 22.85 -0.04
CA ASP A 26 13.89 22.35 -1.24
C ASP A 26 13.96 20.82 -1.43
N ILE A 27 14.13 20.07 -0.33
CA ILE A 27 14.07 18.60 -0.37
C ILE A 27 12.61 18.18 -0.28
N GLU A 28 12.15 17.46 -1.29
CA GLU A 28 10.83 16.85 -1.31
C GLU A 28 10.73 15.77 -0.23
N ILE A 29 9.71 15.87 0.63
CA ILE A 29 9.49 14.90 1.71
C ILE A 29 8.08 14.33 1.58
N ARG A 30 8.01 13.00 1.53
CA ARG A 30 6.80 12.20 1.68
C ARG A 30 6.78 11.64 3.09
N ALA A 31 5.73 11.96 3.84
CA ALA A 31 5.60 11.57 5.23
C ALA A 31 4.64 10.39 5.38
N GLN A 32 4.89 9.55 6.39
CA GLN A 32 4.01 8.45 6.74
C GLN A 32 3.63 8.52 8.22
N ILE A 33 2.35 8.33 8.52
CA ILE A 33 1.80 8.18 9.86
C ILE A 33 1.29 6.75 10.01
N VAL A 34 1.97 5.93 10.82
CA VAL A 34 1.43 4.63 11.21
C VAL A 34 0.41 4.86 12.32
N LEU A 35 -0.86 4.58 12.04
CA LEU A 35 -1.97 4.81 12.95
C LEU A 35 -2.25 3.57 13.79
N CYS A 36 -2.19 3.73 15.11
CA CYS A 36 -2.39 2.67 16.10
C CYS A 36 -3.64 3.00 16.93
N PRO A 37 -4.70 2.17 16.88
CA PRO A 37 -5.94 2.42 17.60
C PRO A 37 -5.73 2.59 19.11
N GLY A 38 -6.31 3.65 19.69
CA GLY A 38 -6.19 4.00 21.10
C GLY A 38 -4.83 4.52 21.53
N VAL A 39 -3.90 4.77 20.59
CA VAL A 39 -2.56 5.29 20.89
C VAL A 39 -2.31 6.65 20.25
N ASN A 40 -2.47 6.76 18.95
CA ASN A 40 -2.24 8.01 18.21
C ASN A 40 -3.37 8.37 17.23
N ASP A 41 -4.53 7.76 17.38
CA ASP A 41 -5.80 8.12 16.72
C ASP A 41 -6.53 9.26 17.44
N GLY A 42 -7.78 9.53 17.08
CA GLY A 42 -8.63 10.56 17.69
C GLY A 42 -7.93 11.92 17.80
N ASP A 43 -7.93 12.49 19.00
CA ASP A 43 -7.36 13.83 19.29
C ASP A 43 -5.86 13.92 18.96
N VAL A 44 -5.13 12.81 19.07
CA VAL A 44 -3.69 12.77 18.74
C VAL A 44 -3.49 12.91 17.23
N LEU A 45 -4.31 12.22 16.42
CA LEU A 45 -4.30 12.36 14.97
C LEU A 45 -4.69 13.79 14.57
N GLU A 46 -5.77 14.33 15.14
CA GLU A 46 -6.23 15.70 14.91
C GLU A 46 -5.08 16.72 15.18
N SER A 47 -4.44 16.59 16.34
CA SER A 47 -3.32 17.46 16.73
C SER A 47 -2.11 17.30 15.81
N THR A 48 -1.85 16.07 15.35
CA THR A 48 -0.75 15.78 14.42
C THR A 48 -1.01 16.45 13.06
N LEU A 49 -2.22 16.30 12.50
CA LEU A 49 -2.59 16.90 11.22
C LEU A 49 -2.61 18.43 11.28
N ALA A 50 -3.06 19.00 12.41
CA ALA A 50 -2.98 20.44 12.64
C ALA A 50 -1.53 20.94 12.68
N GLY A 51 -0.66 20.26 13.43
CA GLY A 51 0.75 20.61 13.52
C GLY A 51 1.51 20.46 12.20
N LEU A 52 1.17 19.46 11.40
CA LEU A 52 1.75 19.30 10.06
C LEU A 52 1.33 20.44 9.12
N LEU A 53 0.06 20.84 9.15
CA LEU A 53 -0.42 21.97 8.36
C LEU A 53 0.27 23.29 8.76
N GLU A 54 0.44 23.52 10.07
CA GLU A 54 1.01 24.76 10.58
C GLU A 54 2.52 24.85 10.36
N GLN A 55 3.25 23.76 10.62
CA GLN A 55 4.72 23.78 10.68
C GLN A 55 5.38 23.24 9.40
N TYR A 56 4.71 22.40 8.64
CA TYR A 56 5.25 21.68 7.47
C TYR A 56 4.31 21.70 6.27
N PRO A 57 3.76 22.87 5.87
CA PRO A 57 2.76 22.95 4.79
C PRO A 57 3.30 22.56 3.41
N THR A 58 4.62 22.50 3.26
CA THR A 58 5.33 22.15 2.02
C THR A 58 5.62 20.65 1.88
N LEU A 59 5.19 19.81 2.83
CA LEU A 59 5.26 18.34 2.67
C LEU A 59 4.58 17.93 1.37
N GLU A 60 5.24 17.12 0.55
CA GLU A 60 4.70 16.67 -0.74
C GLU A 60 3.44 15.84 -0.54
N SER A 61 3.53 14.84 0.31
CA SER A 61 2.39 13.99 0.64
C SER A 61 2.52 13.41 2.05
N ILE A 62 1.38 12.98 2.60
CA ILE A 62 1.24 12.39 3.93
C ILE A 62 0.37 11.15 3.80
N ALA A 63 0.97 9.96 3.88
CA ALA A 63 0.22 8.72 3.96
C ALA A 63 -0.17 8.42 5.41
N ILE A 64 -1.40 8.08 5.65
CA ILE A 64 -1.86 7.52 6.92
C ILE A 64 -2.12 6.04 6.67
N VAL A 65 -1.34 5.18 7.32
CA VAL A 65 -1.39 3.74 7.14
C VAL A 65 -1.78 3.06 8.44
N PRO A 66 -2.55 1.97 8.41
CA PRO A 66 -2.87 1.24 9.63
C PRO A 66 -1.66 0.47 10.15
N LEU A 67 -1.69 0.16 11.43
CA LEU A 67 -0.68 -0.70 12.05
C LEU A 67 -0.80 -2.12 11.50
N GLY A 68 0.27 -2.61 10.88
CA GLY A 68 0.44 -4.02 10.54
C GLY A 68 0.95 -4.82 11.73
N LEU A 69 0.25 -5.90 12.10
CA LEU A 69 0.67 -6.79 13.19
C LEU A 69 1.42 -8.00 12.64
N SER A 70 2.58 -8.26 13.22
CA SER A 70 3.31 -9.50 13.04
C SER A 70 2.85 -10.54 14.09
N ARG A 71 2.88 -11.83 13.73
CA ARG A 71 2.67 -12.93 14.70
C ARG A 71 3.66 -12.93 15.86
N PHE A 72 4.74 -12.17 15.73
CA PHE A 72 5.76 -12.01 16.79
C PHE A 72 5.53 -10.77 17.65
N ASN A 73 4.43 -10.04 17.43
CA ASN A 73 4.12 -8.88 18.23
C ASN A 73 3.83 -9.30 19.69
N THR A 74 4.53 -8.66 20.62
CA THR A 74 4.36 -8.87 22.06
C THR A 74 3.80 -7.65 22.79
N GLU A 75 3.51 -6.57 22.05
CA GLU A 75 2.97 -5.33 22.62
C GLU A 75 1.44 -5.40 22.63
N GLU A 76 0.87 -5.60 23.81
CA GLU A 76 -0.58 -5.78 24.01
C GLU A 76 -1.43 -4.58 23.58
N ARG A 77 -0.85 -3.36 23.62
CA ARG A 77 -1.55 -2.13 23.18
C ARG A 77 -1.70 -2.05 21.67
N MET A 78 -0.91 -2.83 20.92
CA MET A 78 -0.93 -2.81 19.47
C MET A 78 -1.97 -3.80 18.94
N ARG A 79 -2.98 -3.28 18.29
CA ARG A 79 -4.07 -4.05 17.67
C ARG A 79 -4.48 -3.43 16.34
N VAL A 80 -5.17 -4.18 15.53
CA VAL A 80 -5.75 -3.68 14.27
C VAL A 80 -7.00 -2.83 14.55
N HIS A 81 -7.37 -1.99 13.59
CA HIS A 81 -8.60 -1.22 13.64
C HIS A 81 -9.83 -2.11 13.52
N THR A 82 -10.87 -1.79 14.28
CA THR A 82 -12.21 -2.30 14.03
C THR A 82 -12.84 -1.57 12.84
N GLN A 83 -13.90 -2.14 12.28
CA GLN A 83 -14.64 -1.50 11.18
C GLN A 83 -15.10 -0.08 11.53
N LEU A 84 -15.65 0.10 12.75
CA LEU A 84 -16.13 1.41 13.21
C LEU A 84 -14.97 2.42 13.35
N GLU A 85 -13.86 2.00 13.92
CA GLU A 85 -12.68 2.87 14.06
C GLU A 85 -12.12 3.26 12.70
N ALA A 86 -12.06 2.34 11.74
CA ALA A 86 -11.62 2.65 10.39
C ALA A 86 -12.54 3.70 9.71
N ALA A 87 -13.86 3.55 9.85
CA ALA A 87 -14.83 4.53 9.34
C ALA A 87 -14.64 5.91 10.01
N GLN A 88 -14.40 5.96 11.32
CA GLN A 88 -14.10 7.22 12.03
C GLN A 88 -12.81 7.89 11.55
N VAL A 89 -11.78 7.09 11.24
CA VAL A 89 -10.53 7.61 10.65
C VAL A 89 -10.80 8.21 9.28
N ILE A 90 -11.57 7.53 8.42
CA ILE A 90 -11.94 8.03 7.09
C ILE A 90 -12.66 9.38 7.23
N GLU A 91 -13.65 9.49 8.11
CA GLU A 91 -14.39 10.73 8.35
C GLU A 91 -13.47 11.86 8.84
N THR A 92 -12.59 11.56 9.80
CA THR A 92 -11.64 12.53 10.36
C THR A 92 -10.70 13.05 9.28
N VAL A 93 -10.12 12.15 8.51
CA VAL A 93 -9.17 12.51 7.44
C VAL A 93 -9.85 13.29 6.33
N ALA A 94 -11.08 12.95 5.94
CA ALA A 94 -11.84 13.71 4.95
C ALA A 94 -12.06 15.17 5.39
N LYS A 95 -12.34 15.42 6.68
CA LYS A 95 -12.44 16.78 7.24
C LYS A 95 -11.10 17.53 7.13
N TRP A 96 -9.99 16.86 7.39
CA TRP A 96 -8.67 17.46 7.28
C TRP A 96 -8.25 17.69 5.84
N GLN A 97 -8.52 16.81 4.93
CA GLN A 97 -8.29 17.01 3.49
C GLN A 97 -8.98 18.31 3.01
N ALA A 98 -10.24 18.50 3.38
CA ALA A 98 -10.95 19.74 3.08
C ALA A 98 -10.33 20.98 3.73
N ARG A 99 -9.77 20.88 4.94
CA ARG A 99 -9.05 21.97 5.60
C ARG A 99 -7.74 22.32 4.89
N TYR A 100 -6.97 21.32 4.48
CA TYR A 100 -5.72 21.52 3.72
C TYR A 100 -5.99 22.20 2.38
N VAL A 101 -6.98 21.74 1.62
CA VAL A 101 -7.38 22.41 0.37
C VAL A 101 -7.72 23.89 0.58
N ARG A 102 -8.46 24.21 1.66
CA ARG A 102 -8.78 25.61 1.97
C ARG A 102 -7.56 26.44 2.40
N ALA A 103 -6.63 25.83 3.13
CA ALA A 103 -5.50 26.54 3.72
C ALA A 103 -4.34 26.73 2.73
N ILE A 104 -4.01 25.69 1.95
CA ILE A 104 -2.83 25.66 1.08
C ILE A 104 -3.13 25.31 -0.39
N GLY A 105 -4.40 25.20 -0.77
CA GLY A 105 -4.82 24.97 -2.17
C GLY A 105 -4.59 23.56 -2.70
N ARG A 106 -4.13 22.62 -1.88
CA ARG A 106 -3.86 21.23 -2.28
C ARG A 106 -4.21 20.22 -1.18
N GLN A 107 -4.32 18.96 -1.56
CA GLN A 107 -4.62 17.85 -0.67
C GLN A 107 -3.42 16.90 -0.60
N PRO A 108 -2.51 17.06 0.37
CA PRO A 108 -1.38 16.14 0.51
C PRO A 108 -1.68 14.89 1.33
N ILE A 109 -2.83 14.83 2.03
CA ILE A 109 -3.15 13.73 2.96
C ILE A 109 -3.89 12.62 2.23
N HIS A 110 -3.43 11.39 2.40
CA HIS A 110 -4.05 10.20 1.84
C HIS A 110 -4.13 9.08 2.88
N LEU A 111 -5.21 8.30 2.82
CA LEU A 111 -5.37 7.07 3.57
C LEU A 111 -4.93 5.87 2.74
N ALA A 112 -4.27 4.90 3.36
CA ALA A 112 -4.08 3.59 2.76
C ALA A 112 -5.43 2.91 2.52
N ASP A 113 -5.50 2.16 1.42
CA ASP A 113 -6.73 1.48 0.98
C ASP A 113 -7.28 0.52 2.03
N GLU A 114 -6.42 -0.01 2.90
CA GLU A 114 -6.81 -0.91 3.98
C GLU A 114 -7.87 -0.29 4.91
N PHE A 115 -7.85 1.03 5.16
CA PHE A 115 -8.89 1.67 5.96
C PHE A 115 -10.28 1.53 5.33
N TYR A 116 -10.38 1.72 4.01
CA TYR A 116 -11.63 1.56 3.27
C TYR A 116 -12.08 0.09 3.25
N LEU A 117 -11.14 -0.84 3.08
CA LEU A 117 -11.44 -2.27 3.08
C LEU A 117 -11.93 -2.75 4.45
N VAL A 118 -11.29 -2.30 5.53
CA VAL A 118 -11.70 -2.61 6.93
C VAL A 118 -13.04 -1.97 7.24
N ALA A 119 -13.27 -0.73 6.84
CA ALA A 119 -14.55 -0.04 7.02
C ALA A 119 -15.67 -0.61 6.15
N GLN A 120 -15.36 -1.44 5.16
CA GLN A 120 -16.27 -1.91 4.11
C GLN A 120 -16.86 -0.75 3.28
N GLU A 121 -16.05 0.28 3.06
CA GLU A 121 -16.38 1.43 2.24
C GLU A 121 -15.69 1.34 0.87
N ALA A 122 -16.24 2.03 -0.11
CA ALA A 122 -15.64 2.11 -1.42
C ALA A 122 -14.36 2.97 -1.37
N VAL A 123 -13.29 2.50 -2.04
CA VAL A 123 -12.10 3.34 -2.23
C VAL A 123 -12.43 4.56 -3.09
N PRO A 124 -11.77 5.70 -2.85
CA PRO A 124 -11.98 6.91 -3.64
C PRO A 124 -11.78 6.72 -5.15
N GLU A 125 -12.29 7.66 -5.93
CA GLU A 125 -12.09 7.68 -7.38
C GLU A 125 -10.67 8.11 -7.75
N THR A 126 -10.24 7.80 -8.97
CA THR A 126 -8.91 8.06 -9.53
C THR A 126 -8.43 9.50 -9.29
N SER A 127 -9.33 10.48 -9.47
CA SER A 127 -9.03 11.90 -9.28
C SER A 127 -8.59 12.28 -7.86
N HIS A 128 -8.92 11.45 -6.87
CA HIS A 128 -8.52 11.64 -5.46
C HIS A 128 -7.02 11.41 -5.25
N TYR A 129 -6.41 10.56 -6.05
CA TYR A 129 -5.02 10.13 -5.89
C TYR A 129 -4.03 10.89 -6.78
N GLY A 130 -4.51 11.72 -7.72
CA GLY A 130 -3.65 12.41 -8.68
C GLY A 130 -2.79 11.43 -9.49
N GLU A 131 -1.48 11.60 -9.42
CA GLU A 131 -0.49 10.73 -10.10
C GLU A 131 -0.14 9.46 -9.29
N PHE A 132 -0.91 9.11 -8.28
CA PHE A 132 -0.67 7.98 -7.38
C PHE A 132 0.73 7.98 -6.73
N PRO A 133 1.13 9.05 -6.05
CA PRO A 133 2.51 9.23 -5.58
C PRO A 133 2.92 8.27 -4.45
N MET A 134 1.98 7.55 -3.83
CA MET A 134 2.19 6.74 -2.62
C MET A 134 1.65 5.30 -2.76
N LEU A 135 1.71 4.71 -3.94
CA LEU A 135 1.29 3.31 -4.15
C LEU A 135 2.05 2.34 -3.25
N GLU A 136 3.31 2.63 -2.94
CA GLU A 136 4.16 1.82 -2.05
C GLU A 136 3.62 1.75 -0.62
N ASP A 137 2.89 2.79 -0.18
CA ASP A 137 2.25 2.85 1.12
C ASP A 137 0.83 2.24 1.11
N GLY A 138 0.43 1.61 0.01
CA GLY A 138 -0.91 1.05 -0.17
C GLY A 138 -2.00 2.10 -0.39
N VAL A 139 -1.63 3.30 -0.86
CA VAL A 139 -2.54 4.40 -1.15
C VAL A 139 -2.93 4.37 -2.62
N GLY A 140 -4.19 4.10 -2.93
CA GLY A 140 -4.72 4.05 -4.30
C GLY A 140 -4.38 2.77 -5.07
N LEU A 141 -3.82 1.76 -4.41
CA LEU A 141 -3.43 0.51 -5.04
C LEU A 141 -4.66 -0.25 -5.57
N VAL A 142 -5.75 -0.27 -4.77
CA VAL A 142 -7.02 -0.91 -5.15
C VAL A 142 -7.64 -0.16 -6.34
N ARG A 143 -7.67 1.17 -6.29
CA ARG A 143 -8.21 1.97 -7.42
C ARG A 143 -7.41 1.75 -8.69
N SER A 144 -6.09 1.83 -8.61
CA SER A 144 -5.19 1.57 -9.74
C SER A 144 -5.44 0.18 -10.36
N PHE A 145 -5.60 -0.84 -9.50
CA PHE A 145 -5.93 -2.18 -9.95
C PHE A 145 -7.30 -2.24 -10.65
N LEU A 146 -8.34 -1.64 -10.06
CA LEU A 146 -9.69 -1.64 -10.62
C LEU A 146 -9.74 -0.94 -11.99
N ASP A 147 -9.07 0.20 -12.11
CA ASP A 147 -9.00 0.97 -13.35
C ASP A 147 -8.22 0.21 -14.43
N ALA A 148 -7.09 -0.42 -14.07
CA ALA A 148 -6.33 -1.26 -14.99
C ALA A 148 -7.12 -2.50 -15.41
N PHE A 149 -7.83 -3.14 -14.48
CA PHE A 149 -8.67 -4.29 -14.76
C PHE A 149 -9.85 -3.95 -15.68
N ALA A 150 -10.42 -2.76 -15.55
CA ALA A 150 -11.45 -2.23 -16.43
C ALA A 150 -10.91 -1.71 -17.79
N GLY A 151 -9.58 -1.64 -17.94
CA GLY A 151 -8.94 -1.07 -19.14
C GLY A 151 -9.06 0.44 -19.27
N THR A 152 -9.35 1.15 -18.17
CA THR A 152 -9.57 2.61 -18.15
C THR A 152 -8.45 3.38 -17.47
N GLY A 153 -7.58 2.69 -16.71
CA GLY A 153 -6.50 3.29 -15.95
C GLY A 153 -5.21 3.50 -16.74
N PRO A 154 -4.32 4.37 -16.26
CA PRO A 154 -2.97 4.44 -16.78
C PRO A 154 -2.25 3.12 -16.49
N ASP A 155 -1.37 2.71 -17.40
CA ASP A 155 -0.47 1.58 -17.16
C ASP A 155 0.61 2.03 -16.17
N LEU A 156 0.37 1.81 -14.89
CA LEU A 156 1.32 2.12 -13.82
C LEU A 156 2.34 0.98 -13.61
N MET A 157 2.11 -0.17 -14.22
CA MET A 157 3.01 -1.31 -14.15
C MET A 157 4.28 -1.02 -14.97
N GLY A 158 5.41 -0.92 -14.28
CA GLY A 158 6.72 -0.72 -14.90
C GLY A 158 7.23 0.72 -14.95
N LYS A 159 6.47 1.71 -14.47
CA LYS A 159 6.91 3.13 -14.44
C LYS A 159 7.19 3.68 -13.05
N GLN A 160 7.15 2.85 -12.03
CA GLN A 160 7.36 3.32 -10.67
C GLN A 160 8.85 3.42 -10.36
N SER A 161 9.29 4.61 -9.97
CA SER A 161 10.57 4.82 -9.32
C SER A 161 10.35 4.74 -7.81
N GLY A 162 10.93 3.77 -7.14
CA GLY A 162 10.78 3.62 -5.69
C GLY A 162 11.38 2.31 -5.18
N PHE A 163 11.15 2.01 -3.92
CA PHE A 163 11.69 0.81 -3.27
C PHE A 163 11.25 -0.50 -3.96
N PHE A 164 10.06 -0.51 -4.55
CA PHE A 164 9.51 -1.60 -5.35
C PHE A 164 9.55 -1.31 -6.86
N ALA A 165 10.55 -0.53 -7.31
CA ALA A 165 10.75 -0.38 -8.75
C ALA A 165 10.73 -1.77 -9.39
N SER A 166 9.85 -1.97 -10.36
CA SER A 166 9.82 -3.23 -11.10
C SER A 166 11.19 -3.42 -11.73
N VAL A 167 11.89 -4.44 -11.30
CA VAL A 167 13.01 -4.93 -12.07
C VAL A 167 12.39 -5.40 -13.38
N ASP A 168 12.84 -4.86 -14.51
CA ASP A 168 12.48 -5.38 -15.82
C ASP A 168 12.86 -6.86 -15.82
N VAL A 169 11.90 -7.69 -15.47
CA VAL A 169 12.09 -9.13 -15.55
C VAL A 169 11.99 -9.45 -17.03
N PRO A 170 13.05 -9.97 -17.64
CA PRO A 170 12.98 -10.42 -19.01
C PRO A 170 11.82 -11.39 -19.14
N SER A 171 11.12 -11.34 -20.27
CA SER A 171 10.02 -12.26 -20.54
C SER A 171 10.38 -13.68 -20.09
N PRO A 172 9.47 -14.45 -19.47
CA PRO A 172 9.75 -15.83 -19.07
C PRO A 172 10.35 -16.71 -20.16
N THR A 173 10.14 -16.32 -21.42
CA THR A 173 10.74 -16.98 -22.58
C THR A 173 12.25 -16.70 -22.73
N ASP A 174 12.76 -15.62 -22.13
CA ASP A 174 14.14 -15.19 -22.27
C ASP A 174 14.99 -15.48 -21.01
N TYR A 175 14.38 -16.09 -20.00
CA TYR A 175 15.08 -16.44 -18.77
C TYR A 175 16.04 -17.60 -19.00
N VAL A 176 17.32 -17.29 -19.13
CA VAL A 176 18.42 -18.27 -19.12
C VAL A 176 18.99 -18.29 -17.72
N ARG A 177 18.80 -19.40 -17.00
CA ARG A 177 19.47 -19.60 -15.71
C ARG A 177 20.96 -19.70 -15.92
N VAL A 178 21.72 -18.67 -15.59
CA VAL A 178 23.17 -18.71 -15.55
C VAL A 178 23.57 -19.48 -14.29
N ILE A 179 24.02 -20.72 -14.46
CA ILE A 179 24.66 -21.50 -13.40
C ILE A 179 26.09 -21.01 -13.31
N ASN A 180 26.44 -20.38 -12.19
CA ASN A 180 27.84 -20.01 -11.94
C ASN A 180 28.63 -21.26 -11.53
N PRO A 181 29.53 -21.79 -12.36
CA PRO A 181 30.22 -23.03 -12.07
C PRO A 181 31.22 -22.91 -10.89
N ALA A 182 31.53 -21.70 -10.43
CA ALA A 182 32.42 -21.45 -9.30
C ALA A 182 31.73 -21.59 -7.93
N ALA A 183 30.40 -21.74 -7.87
CA ALA A 183 29.63 -21.88 -6.64
C ALA A 183 29.25 -23.35 -6.34
N ASP A 184 29.73 -24.31 -7.11
CA ASP A 184 29.40 -25.74 -6.96
C ASP A 184 30.24 -26.38 -5.86
N THR A 185 29.82 -26.21 -4.61
CA THR A 185 30.30 -26.97 -3.47
C THR A 185 29.51 -28.30 -3.40
N GLY A 186 29.86 -29.24 -4.24
CA GLY A 186 29.70 -30.66 -3.96
C GLY A 186 28.30 -31.27 -3.97
N LEU A 187 27.23 -30.58 -4.35
CA LEU A 187 25.92 -31.17 -4.61
C LEU A 187 25.79 -31.47 -6.12
N ARG A 188 25.66 -32.75 -6.43
CA ARG A 188 25.51 -33.23 -7.80
C ARG A 188 24.52 -32.41 -8.58
N SER A 189 24.99 -31.76 -9.62
CA SER A 189 24.23 -31.15 -10.67
C SER A 189 23.25 -32.17 -11.25
N SER A 190 21.96 -32.05 -10.88
CA SER A 190 20.93 -32.69 -11.69
C SER A 190 20.87 -31.90 -13.00
N ALA A 191 21.02 -32.61 -14.11
CA ALA A 191 20.95 -32.05 -15.45
C ALA A 191 19.81 -31.02 -15.53
N SER A 192 20.11 -29.83 -16.05
CA SER A 192 19.13 -28.80 -16.33
C SER A 192 18.08 -29.36 -17.28
N VAL A 193 16.95 -29.79 -16.73
CA VAL A 193 15.78 -30.07 -17.56
C VAL A 193 15.32 -28.70 -18.03
N PRO A 194 15.29 -28.41 -19.34
CA PRO A 194 14.68 -27.19 -19.82
C PRO A 194 13.21 -27.23 -19.38
N VAL A 195 12.82 -26.39 -18.45
CA VAL A 195 11.43 -26.18 -18.10
C VAL A 195 10.83 -25.43 -19.29
N SER A 196 10.41 -26.20 -20.28
CA SER A 196 9.51 -25.68 -21.30
C SER A 196 8.20 -25.40 -20.58
N LEU A 197 7.94 -24.13 -20.28
CA LEU A 197 6.60 -23.66 -19.99
C LEU A 197 5.79 -23.87 -21.28
N ARG A 198 5.30 -25.09 -21.44
CA ARG A 198 4.23 -25.30 -22.42
C ARG A 198 3.10 -24.38 -21.97
N THR A 199 2.94 -23.26 -22.66
CA THR A 199 1.69 -22.51 -22.66
C THR A 199 0.63 -23.51 -23.12
N ARG A 200 -0.02 -24.15 -22.15
CA ARG A 200 -1.21 -24.92 -22.45
C ARG A 200 -2.20 -23.93 -23.03
N LYS A 201 -2.54 -24.09 -24.30
CA LYS A 201 -3.72 -23.41 -24.83
C LYS A 201 -4.84 -23.68 -23.84
N PRO A 202 -5.55 -22.65 -23.35
CA PRO A 202 -6.66 -22.87 -22.43
C PRO A 202 -7.61 -23.85 -23.09
N THR A 203 -7.78 -25.01 -22.49
CA THR A 203 -8.84 -25.93 -22.89
C THR A 203 -10.13 -25.26 -22.44
N VAL A 204 -10.88 -24.75 -23.38
CA VAL A 204 -12.22 -24.21 -23.23
C VAL A 204 -12.99 -25.12 -22.28
N ASN A 205 -13.42 -24.60 -21.10
CA ASN A 205 -14.24 -25.20 -20.04
C ASN A 205 -13.55 -25.65 -18.73
N LYS A 206 -12.38 -25.14 -18.35
CA LYS A 206 -11.96 -25.30 -16.96
C LYS A 206 -12.07 -23.94 -16.26
N PRO A 207 -12.71 -23.87 -15.09
CA PRO A 207 -12.77 -22.62 -14.33
C PRO A 207 -11.34 -22.16 -13.99
N VAL A 208 -11.10 -20.88 -14.13
CA VAL A 208 -9.85 -20.25 -13.69
C VAL A 208 -9.96 -19.96 -12.21
N ALA A 209 -8.95 -20.32 -11.41
CA ALA A 209 -8.90 -19.99 -10.00
C ALA A 209 -7.89 -18.86 -9.77
N VAL A 210 -8.32 -17.81 -9.07
CA VAL A 210 -7.47 -16.73 -8.56
C VAL A 210 -7.29 -16.94 -7.07
N VAL A 211 -6.04 -17.08 -6.63
CA VAL A 211 -5.71 -17.26 -5.21
C VAL A 211 -5.22 -15.92 -4.65
N THR A 212 -5.82 -15.45 -3.56
CA THR A 212 -5.47 -14.16 -2.97
C THR A 212 -5.79 -14.13 -1.46
N GLY A 213 -5.27 -13.14 -0.73
CA GLY A 213 -5.61 -12.90 0.67
C GLY A 213 -7.00 -12.27 0.85
N SER A 214 -7.45 -12.13 2.11
CA SER A 214 -8.82 -11.70 2.45
C SER A 214 -9.20 -10.35 1.83
N TYR A 215 -8.34 -9.34 1.91
CA TYR A 215 -8.62 -8.03 1.30
C TYR A 215 -8.69 -8.13 -0.23
N GLY A 216 -7.73 -8.81 -0.84
CA GLY A 216 -7.70 -9.02 -2.28
C GLY A 216 -8.88 -9.85 -2.79
N ALA A 217 -9.40 -10.78 -1.98
CA ALA A 217 -10.55 -11.60 -2.36
C ALA A 217 -11.82 -10.76 -2.56
N THR A 218 -12.07 -9.81 -1.67
CA THR A 218 -13.21 -8.89 -1.79
C THR A 218 -13.08 -8.02 -3.05
N VAL A 219 -11.91 -7.41 -3.24
CA VAL A 219 -11.63 -6.56 -4.42
C VAL A 219 -11.78 -7.35 -5.72
N MET A 220 -11.20 -8.55 -5.77
CA MET A 220 -11.23 -9.41 -6.95
C MET A 220 -12.64 -9.88 -7.30
N ARG A 221 -13.44 -10.31 -6.31
CA ARG A 221 -14.84 -10.72 -6.53
C ARG A 221 -15.65 -9.57 -7.13
N ASN A 222 -15.51 -8.36 -6.58
CA ASN A 222 -16.21 -7.18 -7.09
C ASN A 222 -15.79 -6.84 -8.52
N ALA A 223 -14.49 -6.88 -8.82
CA ALA A 223 -13.95 -6.60 -10.15
C ALA A 223 -14.44 -7.62 -11.19
N LEU A 224 -14.41 -8.91 -10.85
CA LEU A 224 -14.88 -9.99 -11.73
C LEU A 224 -16.38 -9.88 -12.01
N THR A 225 -17.18 -9.61 -10.97
CA THR A 225 -18.63 -9.41 -11.11
C THR A 225 -18.94 -8.21 -12.02
N ALA A 226 -18.23 -7.09 -11.85
CA ALA A 226 -18.41 -5.89 -12.66
C ALA A 226 -18.10 -6.10 -14.14
N GLN A 227 -17.23 -7.06 -14.47
CA GLN A 227 -16.81 -7.38 -15.83
C GLN A 227 -17.47 -8.67 -16.38
N ASN A 228 -18.43 -9.26 -15.64
CA ASN A 228 -19.17 -10.49 -16.02
C ASN A 228 -18.26 -11.71 -16.26
N PHE A 229 -17.22 -11.89 -15.44
CA PHE A 229 -16.37 -13.07 -15.45
C PHE A 229 -16.96 -14.18 -14.56
N ASP A 230 -17.92 -14.96 -15.08
CA ASP A 230 -18.65 -15.98 -14.31
C ASP A 230 -17.87 -17.30 -14.15
N ASP A 231 -16.84 -17.52 -14.95
CA ASP A 231 -16.03 -18.75 -14.97
C ASP A 231 -14.75 -18.66 -14.12
N VAL A 232 -14.58 -17.56 -13.39
CA VAL A 232 -13.43 -17.33 -12.49
C VAL A 232 -13.83 -17.53 -11.04
N VAL A 233 -13.10 -18.39 -10.33
CA VAL A 233 -13.30 -18.68 -8.91
C VAL A 233 -12.22 -17.99 -8.08
N VAL A 234 -12.62 -17.20 -7.08
CA VAL A 234 -11.70 -16.56 -6.15
C VAL A 234 -11.53 -17.45 -4.92
N LEU A 235 -10.30 -17.93 -4.72
CA LEU A 235 -9.89 -18.70 -3.55
C LEU A 235 -9.18 -17.80 -2.57
N GLU A 236 -9.79 -17.64 -1.39
CA GLU A 236 -9.23 -16.86 -0.31
C GLU A 236 -8.29 -17.69 0.54
N VAL A 237 -7.09 -17.18 0.79
CA VAL A 237 -6.11 -17.78 1.70
C VAL A 237 -5.89 -16.84 2.87
N THR A 238 -6.18 -17.32 4.08
CA THR A 238 -5.89 -16.60 5.31
C THR A 238 -4.46 -16.89 5.74
N ASN A 239 -3.69 -15.84 5.97
CA ASN A 239 -2.36 -15.94 6.57
C ASN A 239 -2.53 -16.28 8.06
N GLN A 240 -2.07 -17.47 8.48
CA GLN A 240 -2.10 -17.87 9.89
C GLN A 240 -0.81 -17.48 10.60
#